data_6ebdfb5dd2674032172b6d25059a2fff
#
_entry.id   6ebdfb5dd2674032172b6d25059a2fff
#
_cell.length_a   1.000
_cell.length_b   1.000
_cell.length_c   1.000
_cell.angle_alpha   90.00
_cell.angle_beta   90.00
_cell.angle_gamma   90.00
#
_symmetry.space_group_name_H-M   'P 1'
#
loop_
_entity.id
_entity.type
_entity.pdbx_description
1 polymer ?
#
loop_
_entity_poly.entity_id
_entity_poly.type
_entity_poly.pdbx_seq_one_letter_code
_entity_poly.pdbx_strand_id
1 'polypeptide(L)'
;MILAMKKAKKADYAIRDQNGKAVFYVLLWKRKGITLDLFDDYWRDVHGPVCARLPGQHQYWQFHLAHNQGDLWPPIDGIEYNTEPEDQFDGIAELTFETEADRQTWFKAAAILMDDEHNLFSKAIGYNTNFGNSKTYVDGIEKGEPNGELGILKFHVMVKKSDAVSVDEFRKYMTDSFAAAVVKSDSVLKFRLHLFEEVDNSRPDAAGVSHYEPQELQYQAAFEIAFSNPLEMGKFFASKEYDQAVKDQAKYVKQINPFPERSAYTFVYNGQMTLAGHRSSTVAELIANIGATNQLNSDIGSLMIDQKLMISNSNVSLNNGSSNGSGNGLRNTTITPIQTRNNYYKDLAADYSKPGLVTSYVAKKLIEDAEKYVAMKEKTLPQIDCYYTLEQIEEENKEWWPTHCEALRQGRGDILTGEYRDDLVYFCQDGPYYGLEQQKAREQHWWALIAQPGVTMCWPIVMFHGEIVYFEWKCVDDQTNETIAKGNVTWVRRGHRGACYLKTEQLTFYRDVFAPNELLKLIATA
;
A
#
# COMPACT_ATOMS: atom_id res chain seq x y z
N MET A 1 36.51 20.17 -9.65
CA MET A 1 36.94 18.75 -9.77
C MET A 1 35.65 17.93 -9.77
N ILE A 2 35.09 17.69 -10.96
CA ILE A 2 33.85 16.94 -11.15
C ILE A 2 34.23 15.46 -11.02
N LEU A 3 33.79 14.79 -9.92
CA LEU A 3 33.89 13.35 -9.83
C LEU A 3 33.00 12.76 -10.92
N ALA A 4 33.62 12.16 -11.93
CA ALA A 4 32.95 11.31 -12.90
C ALA A 4 32.36 10.12 -12.09
N MET A 5 31.03 10.08 -11.93
CA MET A 5 30.34 8.92 -11.43
C MET A 5 30.69 7.75 -12.36
N LYS A 6 31.37 6.74 -11.82
CA LYS A 6 31.59 5.48 -12.53
C LYS A 6 30.22 4.95 -12.90
N LYS A 7 29.95 4.80 -14.22
CA LYS A 7 28.80 4.06 -14.73
C LYS A 7 28.76 2.72 -14.02
N ALA A 8 27.71 2.46 -13.22
CA ALA A 8 27.50 1.16 -12.62
C ALA A 8 27.49 0.13 -13.75
N LYS A 9 28.22 -0.97 -13.59
CA LYS A 9 28.18 -2.09 -14.54
C LYS A 9 26.72 -2.55 -14.61
N LYS A 10 26.11 -2.48 -15.82
CA LYS A 10 24.77 -3.04 -16.04
C LYS A 10 24.82 -4.52 -15.62
N ALA A 11 23.99 -4.93 -14.69
CA ALA A 11 23.92 -6.32 -14.28
C ALA A 11 23.48 -7.18 -15.48
N ASP A 12 24.08 -8.36 -15.63
CA ASP A 12 23.72 -9.29 -16.70
C ASP A 12 22.45 -10.05 -16.33
N TYR A 13 21.31 -9.57 -16.78
CA TYR A 13 20.01 -10.21 -16.55
C TYR A 13 19.71 -11.34 -17.53
N ALA A 14 20.57 -11.58 -18.50
CA ALA A 14 20.42 -12.69 -19.44
C ALA A 14 20.38 -14.05 -18.71
N ILE A 15 21.14 -14.21 -17.63
CA ILE A 15 21.14 -15.43 -16.80
C ILE A 15 19.78 -15.65 -16.14
N ARG A 16 19.16 -14.60 -15.60
CA ARG A 16 17.83 -14.66 -14.98
C ARG A 16 16.78 -15.17 -15.96
N ASP A 17 16.72 -14.60 -17.17
CA ASP A 17 15.74 -14.99 -18.19
C ASP A 17 16.07 -16.37 -18.81
N GLN A 18 17.32 -16.83 -18.71
CA GLN A 18 17.71 -18.19 -19.12
C GLN A 18 17.15 -19.25 -18.16
N ASN A 19 17.02 -18.96 -16.88
CA ASN A 19 16.46 -19.86 -15.87
C ASN A 19 14.94 -19.72 -15.77
N GLY A 20 14.43 -18.51 -15.65
CA GLY A 20 12.99 -18.23 -15.59
C GLY A 20 12.38 -18.09 -16.98
N LYS A 21 12.18 -19.22 -17.68
CA LYS A 21 11.85 -19.25 -19.11
C LYS A 21 10.37 -19.06 -19.43
N ALA A 22 9.49 -19.54 -18.56
CA ALA A 22 8.05 -19.40 -18.71
C ALA A 22 7.53 -18.44 -17.66
N VAL A 23 6.60 -17.60 -18.07
CA VAL A 23 5.95 -16.63 -17.16
C VAL A 23 4.45 -16.86 -17.16
N PHE A 24 3.87 -16.75 -15.97
CA PHE A 24 2.45 -16.56 -15.75
C PHE A 24 2.26 -15.18 -15.15
N TYR A 25 1.58 -14.29 -15.88
CA TYR A 25 1.42 -12.88 -15.57
C TYR A 25 -0.07 -12.61 -15.34
N VAL A 26 -0.44 -12.32 -14.10
CA VAL A 26 -1.85 -12.28 -13.68
C VAL A 26 -2.25 -10.85 -13.36
N LEU A 27 -3.24 -10.33 -14.05
CA LEU A 27 -3.89 -9.06 -13.76
C LEU A 27 -4.97 -9.29 -12.71
N LEU A 28 -5.02 -8.48 -11.67
CA LEU A 28 -5.84 -8.68 -10.48
C LEU A 28 -6.68 -7.45 -10.18
N TRP A 29 -8.00 -7.62 -10.20
CA TRP A 29 -8.97 -6.60 -9.79
C TRP A 29 -9.40 -6.83 -8.36
N LYS A 30 -9.24 -5.82 -7.55
CA LYS A 30 -9.69 -5.81 -6.16
C LYS A 30 -11.18 -6.17 -6.06
N ARG A 31 -11.55 -6.99 -5.09
CA ARG A 31 -12.95 -7.29 -4.79
C ARG A 31 -13.71 -6.01 -4.46
N LYS A 32 -14.93 -5.87 -4.99
CA LYS A 32 -15.83 -4.77 -4.62
C LYS A 32 -16.12 -4.84 -3.13
N GLY A 33 -16.11 -3.68 -2.48
CA GLY A 33 -16.48 -3.52 -1.08
C GLY A 33 -15.34 -3.74 -0.07
N ILE A 34 -14.09 -3.97 -0.51
CA ILE A 34 -12.92 -3.84 0.37
C ILE A 34 -12.12 -2.60 -0.03
N THR A 35 -11.45 -1.98 0.93
CA THR A 35 -10.57 -0.84 0.65
C THR A 35 -9.32 -1.28 -0.10
N LEU A 36 -8.64 -0.34 -0.75
CA LEU A 36 -7.39 -0.64 -1.45
C LEU A 36 -6.30 -1.09 -0.46
N ASP A 37 -6.22 -0.47 0.71
CA ASP A 37 -5.22 -0.84 1.73
C ASP A 37 -5.47 -2.24 2.28
N LEU A 38 -6.75 -2.60 2.57
CA LEU A 38 -7.07 -3.96 3.02
C LEU A 38 -6.75 -4.99 1.95
N PHE A 39 -7.01 -4.67 0.68
CA PHE A 39 -6.61 -5.49 -0.44
C PHE A 39 -5.08 -5.65 -0.49
N ASP A 40 -4.34 -4.55 -0.42
CA ASP A 40 -2.88 -4.54 -0.46
C ASP A 40 -2.29 -5.33 0.71
N ASP A 41 -2.76 -5.11 1.94
CA ASP A 41 -2.28 -5.77 3.15
C ASP A 41 -2.57 -7.27 3.12
N TYR A 42 -3.79 -7.66 2.76
CA TYR A 42 -4.16 -9.08 2.70
C TYR A 42 -3.41 -9.81 1.59
N TRP A 43 -3.35 -9.23 0.38
CA TRP A 43 -2.64 -9.83 -0.75
C TRP A 43 -1.15 -9.99 -0.44
N ARG A 44 -0.54 -8.97 0.15
CA ARG A 44 0.88 -8.95 0.52
C ARG A 44 1.22 -9.88 1.69
N ASP A 45 0.46 -9.82 2.79
CA ASP A 45 0.88 -10.44 4.05
C ASP A 45 0.20 -11.78 4.34
N VAL A 46 -0.91 -12.09 3.69
CA VAL A 46 -1.66 -13.35 3.86
C VAL A 46 -1.55 -14.23 2.61
N HIS A 47 -2.07 -13.78 1.48
CA HIS A 47 -2.08 -14.55 0.23
C HIS A 47 -0.67 -14.79 -0.34
N GLY A 48 0.18 -13.76 -0.34
CA GLY A 48 1.55 -13.84 -0.87
C GLY A 48 2.39 -14.97 -0.26
N PRO A 49 2.51 -15.08 1.08
CA PRO A 49 3.22 -16.17 1.74
C PRO A 49 2.65 -17.57 1.45
N VAL A 50 1.33 -17.71 1.25
CA VAL A 50 0.72 -18.98 0.85
C VAL A 50 1.13 -19.34 -0.57
N CYS A 51 1.02 -18.41 -1.51
CA CYS A 51 1.43 -18.59 -2.90
C CYS A 51 2.93 -18.93 -2.99
N ALA A 52 3.79 -18.28 -2.21
CA ALA A 52 5.24 -18.52 -2.19
C ALA A 52 5.62 -19.96 -1.83
N ARG A 53 4.76 -20.68 -1.12
CA ARG A 53 4.99 -22.09 -0.71
C ARG A 53 4.57 -23.10 -1.75
N LEU A 54 3.94 -22.68 -2.83
CA LEU A 54 3.56 -23.60 -3.89
C LEU A 54 4.81 -24.05 -4.68
N PRO A 55 4.85 -25.32 -5.12
CA PRO A 55 6.02 -25.88 -5.78
C PRO A 55 6.22 -25.33 -7.20
N GLY A 56 7.44 -25.39 -7.69
CA GLY A 56 7.78 -25.11 -9.09
C GLY A 56 8.14 -23.67 -9.42
N GLN A 57 7.90 -22.71 -8.54
CA GLN A 57 8.23 -21.32 -8.79
C GLN A 57 9.74 -21.08 -8.80
N HIS A 58 10.22 -20.38 -9.85
CA HIS A 58 11.57 -19.83 -9.88
C HIS A 58 11.60 -18.41 -9.29
N GLN A 59 10.57 -17.60 -9.61
CA GLN A 59 10.38 -16.28 -9.01
C GLN A 59 8.89 -16.00 -8.82
N TYR A 60 8.58 -15.18 -7.81
CA TYR A 60 7.24 -14.65 -7.58
C TYR A 60 7.32 -13.22 -7.05
N TRP A 61 6.71 -12.30 -7.80
CA TRP A 61 6.53 -10.90 -7.42
C TRP A 61 5.07 -10.51 -7.37
N GLN A 62 4.77 -9.57 -6.48
CA GLN A 62 3.54 -8.78 -6.52
C GLN A 62 3.90 -7.34 -6.85
N PHE A 63 3.18 -6.75 -7.79
CA PHE A 63 3.25 -5.34 -8.14
C PHE A 63 1.91 -4.70 -7.82
N HIS A 64 1.90 -3.80 -6.85
CA HIS A 64 0.72 -3.05 -6.45
C HIS A 64 0.65 -1.77 -7.26
N LEU A 65 -0.48 -1.51 -7.92
CA LEU A 65 -0.57 -0.49 -8.95
C LEU A 65 -1.55 0.62 -8.58
N ALA A 66 -1.32 1.79 -9.15
CA ALA A 66 -2.31 2.84 -9.25
C ALA A 66 -3.02 2.76 -10.60
N HIS A 67 -4.28 3.19 -10.65
CA HIS A 67 -5.03 3.29 -11.89
C HIS A 67 -4.45 4.37 -12.80
N ASN A 68 -4.57 4.16 -14.11
CA ASN A 68 -4.24 5.15 -15.11
C ASN A 68 -5.32 6.22 -15.17
N GLN A 69 -4.95 7.45 -14.85
CA GLN A 69 -5.86 8.61 -14.89
C GLN A 69 -5.71 9.44 -16.18
N GLY A 70 -4.96 8.94 -17.17
CA GLY A 70 -4.57 9.68 -18.37
C GLY A 70 -3.29 10.49 -18.17
N ASP A 71 -2.84 11.12 -19.24
CA ASP A 71 -1.68 12.04 -19.28
C ASP A 71 -0.32 11.46 -18.81
N LEU A 72 -0.25 10.14 -18.62
CA LEU A 72 0.99 9.48 -18.19
C LEU A 72 1.95 9.20 -19.36
N TRP A 73 1.47 9.21 -20.59
CA TRP A 73 2.21 8.85 -21.79
C TRP A 73 1.97 9.86 -22.91
N PRO A 74 3.01 10.27 -23.68
CA PRO A 74 2.84 11.19 -24.79
C PRO A 74 1.88 10.60 -25.84
N PRO A 75 0.80 11.29 -26.21
CA PRO A 75 -0.20 10.76 -27.13
C PRO A 75 0.34 10.67 -28.57
N ILE A 76 -0.06 9.62 -29.26
CA ILE A 76 0.19 9.40 -30.70
C ILE A 76 -1.17 9.21 -31.37
N ASP A 77 -1.39 9.91 -32.47
CA ASP A 77 -2.64 9.83 -33.23
C ASP A 77 -2.94 8.38 -33.63
N GLY A 78 -4.17 7.94 -33.34
CA GLY A 78 -4.63 6.58 -33.65
C GLY A 78 -4.30 5.53 -32.58
N ILE A 79 -3.72 5.92 -31.44
CA ILE A 79 -3.50 5.04 -30.28
C ILE A 79 -4.35 5.50 -29.10
N GLU A 80 -5.01 4.56 -28.43
CA GLU A 80 -5.74 4.78 -27.18
C GLU A 80 -4.79 4.66 -25.99
N TYR A 81 -4.96 5.51 -24.95
CA TYR A 81 -4.08 5.56 -23.77
C TYR A 81 -4.79 5.31 -22.46
N ASN A 82 -6.02 4.92 -22.48
CA ASN A 82 -6.82 4.64 -21.30
C ASN A 82 -7.76 3.46 -21.54
N THR A 83 -8.33 2.95 -20.47
CA THR A 83 -9.40 1.97 -20.48
C THR A 83 -10.48 2.41 -19.50
N GLU A 84 -11.69 1.85 -19.62
CA GLU A 84 -12.76 2.17 -18.71
C GLU A 84 -12.36 1.85 -17.25
N PRO A 85 -12.87 2.61 -16.26
CA PRO A 85 -12.50 2.41 -14.86
C PRO A 85 -12.70 0.97 -14.35
N GLU A 86 -13.73 0.29 -14.81
CA GLU A 86 -14.04 -1.10 -14.47
C GLU A 86 -13.06 -2.12 -15.06
N ASP A 87 -12.35 -1.76 -16.12
CA ASP A 87 -11.33 -2.59 -16.77
C ASP A 87 -9.93 -2.32 -16.24
N GLN A 88 -9.78 -1.38 -15.31
CA GLN A 88 -8.51 -1.11 -14.66
C GLN A 88 -8.29 -2.06 -13.48
N PHE A 89 -7.13 -2.68 -13.43
CA PHE A 89 -6.74 -3.62 -12.38
C PHE A 89 -5.84 -2.95 -11.32
N ASP A 90 -5.85 -3.52 -10.12
CA ASP A 90 -5.19 -2.96 -8.93
C ASP A 90 -3.80 -3.55 -8.69
N GLY A 91 -3.50 -4.70 -9.31
CA GLY A 91 -2.21 -5.34 -9.11
C GLY A 91 -1.86 -6.39 -10.16
N ILE A 92 -0.59 -6.78 -10.16
CA ILE A 92 -0.04 -7.82 -11.01
C ILE A 92 0.72 -8.84 -10.16
N ALA A 93 0.42 -10.13 -10.36
CA ALA A 93 1.28 -11.21 -9.90
C ALA A 93 2.13 -11.71 -11.08
N GLU A 94 3.45 -11.65 -10.97
CA GLU A 94 4.35 -12.27 -11.94
C GLU A 94 5.01 -13.49 -11.33
N LEU A 95 4.77 -14.66 -11.93
CA LEU A 95 5.41 -15.92 -11.57
C LEU A 95 6.27 -16.41 -12.74
N THR A 96 7.50 -16.80 -12.45
CA THR A 96 8.38 -17.40 -13.44
C THR A 96 8.70 -18.84 -13.07
N PHE A 97 8.93 -19.67 -14.10
CA PHE A 97 9.20 -21.10 -13.98
C PHE A 97 10.40 -21.46 -14.83
N GLU A 98 11.22 -22.41 -14.38
CA GLU A 98 12.36 -22.89 -15.17
C GLU A 98 11.90 -23.76 -16.34
N THR A 99 10.85 -24.57 -16.12
CA THR A 99 10.29 -25.49 -17.12
C THR A 99 8.77 -25.41 -17.18
N GLU A 100 8.20 -25.88 -18.28
CA GLU A 100 6.75 -26.07 -18.40
C GLU A 100 6.21 -27.08 -17.38
N ALA A 101 6.98 -28.12 -17.04
CA ALA A 101 6.60 -29.09 -16.03
C ALA A 101 6.46 -28.46 -14.64
N ASP A 102 7.33 -27.51 -14.30
CA ASP A 102 7.25 -26.74 -13.05
C ASP A 102 6.00 -25.86 -13.03
N ARG A 103 5.70 -25.17 -14.13
CA ARG A 103 4.47 -24.39 -14.28
C ARG A 103 3.22 -25.26 -14.13
N GLN A 104 3.17 -26.42 -14.73
CA GLN A 104 2.06 -27.37 -14.59
C GLN A 104 1.96 -27.94 -13.17
N THR A 105 3.09 -28.14 -12.49
CA THR A 105 3.11 -28.54 -11.08
C THR A 105 2.52 -27.46 -10.19
N TRP A 106 2.86 -26.20 -10.45
CA TRP A 106 2.30 -25.07 -9.75
C TRP A 106 0.78 -24.96 -9.98
N PHE A 107 0.30 -25.04 -11.22
CA PHE A 107 -1.14 -24.97 -11.52
C PHE A 107 -1.95 -26.05 -10.79
N LYS A 108 -1.42 -27.26 -10.68
CA LYS A 108 -2.08 -28.35 -9.92
C LYS A 108 -2.18 -28.02 -8.42
N ALA A 109 -1.16 -27.40 -7.86
CA ALA A 109 -1.12 -27.01 -6.46
C ALA A 109 -1.92 -25.72 -6.18
N ALA A 110 -2.11 -24.87 -7.18
CA ALA A 110 -2.75 -23.55 -7.06
C ALA A 110 -4.25 -23.60 -6.73
N ALA A 111 -4.89 -24.77 -6.77
CA ALA A 111 -6.28 -24.92 -6.36
C ALA A 111 -6.55 -24.37 -4.95
N ILE A 112 -5.56 -24.46 -4.04
CA ILE A 112 -5.67 -23.88 -2.69
C ILE A 112 -5.76 -22.35 -2.71
N LEU A 113 -5.19 -21.68 -3.71
CA LEU A 113 -5.29 -20.23 -3.86
C LEU A 113 -6.67 -19.81 -4.37
N MET A 114 -7.33 -20.64 -5.18
CA MET A 114 -8.67 -20.36 -5.69
C MET A 114 -9.70 -20.26 -4.55
N ASP A 115 -9.51 -21.03 -3.47
CA ASP A 115 -10.34 -20.93 -2.28
C ASP A 115 -10.13 -19.62 -1.52
N ASP A 116 -8.98 -18.96 -1.71
CA ASP A 116 -8.66 -17.68 -1.08
C ASP A 116 -8.94 -16.48 -2.00
N GLU A 117 -8.92 -16.66 -3.33
CA GLU A 117 -9.12 -15.59 -4.31
C GLU A 117 -10.39 -14.77 -4.07
N HIS A 118 -11.50 -15.41 -3.71
CA HIS A 118 -12.79 -14.73 -3.47
C HIS A 118 -12.75 -13.74 -2.28
N ASN A 119 -11.75 -13.85 -1.40
CA ASN A 119 -11.60 -12.92 -0.29
C ASN A 119 -11.08 -11.56 -0.74
N LEU A 120 -10.34 -11.50 -1.86
CA LEU A 120 -9.65 -10.29 -2.27
C LEU A 120 -9.82 -9.88 -3.74
N PHE A 121 -10.18 -10.80 -4.64
CA PHE A 121 -10.35 -10.48 -6.06
C PHE A 121 -11.81 -10.58 -6.53
N SER A 122 -12.16 -9.74 -7.49
CA SER A 122 -13.40 -9.88 -8.29
C SER A 122 -13.13 -10.50 -9.65
N LYS A 123 -11.89 -10.34 -10.15
CA LYS A 123 -11.43 -10.85 -11.43
C LYS A 123 -9.92 -11.09 -11.36
N ALA A 124 -9.47 -12.19 -11.99
CA ALA A 124 -8.06 -12.57 -12.05
C ALA A 124 -7.74 -13.15 -13.44
N ILE A 125 -7.07 -12.38 -14.31
CA ILE A 125 -6.79 -12.76 -15.69
C ILE A 125 -5.34 -13.12 -15.87
N GLY A 126 -5.08 -14.39 -16.15
CA GLY A 126 -3.73 -14.93 -16.31
C GLY A 126 -3.28 -15.02 -17.76
N TYR A 127 -2.18 -14.36 -18.07
CA TYR A 127 -1.48 -14.45 -19.34
C TYR A 127 -0.28 -15.37 -19.24
N ASN A 128 -0.14 -16.28 -20.17
CA ASN A 128 1.04 -17.12 -20.31
C ASN A 128 2.03 -16.49 -21.32
N THR A 129 3.32 -16.75 -21.12
CA THR A 129 4.32 -16.51 -22.16
C THR A 129 5.02 -17.83 -22.51
N ASN A 130 5.36 -17.99 -23.80
CA ASN A 130 6.24 -19.06 -24.26
C ASN A 130 7.72 -18.71 -23.93
N PHE A 131 8.57 -19.71 -23.98
CA PHE A 131 10.00 -19.53 -23.73
C PHE A 131 10.61 -18.47 -24.65
N GLY A 132 11.32 -17.51 -24.03
CA GLY A 132 11.95 -16.39 -24.73
C GLY A 132 11.05 -15.18 -24.98
N ASN A 133 9.75 -15.28 -24.69
CA ASN A 133 8.76 -14.20 -24.86
C ASN A 133 8.68 -13.25 -23.65
N SER A 134 9.43 -13.52 -22.59
CA SER A 134 9.63 -12.61 -21.46
C SER A 134 11.12 -12.31 -21.33
N LYS A 135 11.51 -11.06 -21.56
CA LYS A 135 12.91 -10.67 -21.63
C LYS A 135 13.20 -9.37 -20.92
N THR A 136 14.21 -9.37 -20.06
CA THR A 136 14.79 -8.19 -19.44
C THR A 136 15.92 -7.66 -20.31
N TYR A 137 15.79 -6.44 -20.79
CA TYR A 137 16.79 -5.79 -21.63
C TYR A 137 17.72 -4.88 -20.83
N VAL A 138 17.16 -4.18 -19.83
CA VAL A 138 17.87 -3.28 -18.92
C VAL A 138 17.28 -3.45 -17.55
N ASP A 139 18.14 -3.52 -16.53
CA ASP A 139 17.72 -3.42 -15.14
C ASP A 139 18.86 -2.80 -14.33
N GLY A 140 18.72 -1.53 -14.02
CA GLY A 140 19.64 -0.76 -13.18
C GLY A 140 19.12 -0.56 -11.76
N ILE A 141 18.06 -1.28 -11.37
CA ILE A 141 17.55 -1.22 -10.01
C ILE A 141 18.52 -1.96 -9.10
N GLU A 142 19.07 -1.25 -8.11
CA GLU A 142 20.12 -1.79 -7.23
C GLU A 142 19.64 -2.94 -6.33
N LYS A 143 18.34 -2.96 -5.99
CA LYS A 143 17.73 -3.99 -5.17
C LYS A 143 17.06 -5.04 -6.05
N GLY A 144 17.63 -6.21 -6.14
CA GLY A 144 17.07 -7.34 -6.91
C GLY A 144 15.80 -7.95 -6.30
N GLU A 145 15.55 -7.72 -5.00
CA GLU A 145 14.43 -8.27 -4.24
C GLU A 145 13.67 -7.14 -3.55
N PRO A 146 12.86 -6.35 -4.30
CA PRO A 146 12.08 -5.28 -3.70
C PRO A 146 11.10 -5.81 -2.66
N ASN A 147 10.91 -5.03 -1.58
CA ASN A 147 9.94 -5.27 -0.54
C ASN A 147 9.36 -3.93 -0.06
N GLY A 148 8.53 -3.31 -0.89
CA GLY A 148 7.92 -2.01 -0.65
C GLY A 148 8.11 -1.03 -1.81
N GLU A 149 8.04 0.26 -1.49
CA GLU A 149 8.27 1.34 -2.46
C GLU A 149 9.74 1.40 -2.89
N LEU A 150 9.96 1.57 -4.18
CA LEU A 150 11.31 1.64 -4.75
C LEU A 150 11.92 3.05 -4.74
N GLY A 151 11.11 4.08 -4.55
CA GLY A 151 11.54 5.48 -4.63
C GLY A 151 11.95 5.93 -6.04
N ILE A 152 11.45 5.24 -7.07
CA ILE A 152 11.65 5.52 -8.49
C ILE A 152 10.29 5.58 -9.20
N LEU A 153 10.26 6.09 -10.43
CA LEU A 153 9.06 5.99 -11.27
C LEU A 153 9.11 4.69 -12.05
N LYS A 154 8.15 3.80 -11.82
CA LYS A 154 8.01 2.56 -12.56
C LYS A 154 6.58 2.38 -13.05
N PHE A 155 6.44 1.88 -14.26
CA PHE A 155 5.16 1.63 -14.91
C PHE A 155 5.11 0.21 -15.43
N HIS A 156 3.92 -0.41 -15.31
CA HIS A 156 3.54 -1.60 -16.05
C HIS A 156 2.62 -1.17 -17.18
N VAL A 157 3.09 -1.32 -18.40
CA VAL A 157 2.42 -0.78 -19.58
C VAL A 157 1.82 -1.92 -20.39
N MET A 158 0.50 -1.96 -20.44
CA MET A 158 -0.25 -2.96 -21.20
C MET A 158 -0.44 -2.51 -22.64
N VAL A 159 -0.32 -3.44 -23.59
CA VAL A 159 -0.34 -3.12 -25.01
C VAL A 159 -1.34 -4.02 -25.75
N LYS A 160 -2.27 -3.40 -26.48
CA LYS A 160 -3.14 -4.10 -27.45
C LYS A 160 -2.61 -3.90 -28.87
N LYS A 161 -2.53 -5.00 -29.57
CA LYS A 161 -2.14 -5.08 -30.97
C LYS A 161 -3.18 -4.40 -31.86
N SER A 162 -2.74 -3.71 -32.92
CA SER A 162 -3.62 -3.25 -34.00
C SER A 162 -4.24 -4.45 -34.74
N ASP A 163 -5.52 -4.33 -35.09
CA ASP A 163 -6.24 -5.37 -35.82
C ASP A 163 -5.74 -5.53 -37.27
N ALA A 164 -5.01 -4.53 -37.78
CA ALA A 164 -4.48 -4.50 -39.13
C ALA A 164 -3.20 -5.35 -39.34
N VAL A 165 -2.59 -5.88 -38.26
CA VAL A 165 -1.33 -6.65 -38.35
C VAL A 165 -1.47 -8.01 -37.67
N SER A 166 -0.68 -8.97 -38.15
CA SER A 166 -0.56 -10.29 -37.52
C SER A 166 0.13 -10.22 -36.16
N VAL A 167 -0.02 -11.28 -35.34
CA VAL A 167 0.67 -11.40 -34.06
C VAL A 167 2.19 -11.39 -34.26
N ASP A 168 2.71 -12.05 -35.31
CA ASP A 168 4.14 -12.13 -35.59
C ASP A 168 4.71 -10.75 -36.00
N GLU A 169 4.00 -9.97 -36.81
CA GLU A 169 4.39 -8.62 -37.17
C GLU A 169 4.40 -7.70 -35.96
N PHE A 170 3.40 -7.81 -35.09
CA PHE A 170 3.33 -7.07 -33.82
C PHE A 170 4.50 -7.45 -32.90
N ARG A 171 4.73 -8.75 -32.67
CA ARG A 171 5.84 -9.24 -31.82
C ARG A 171 7.18 -8.78 -32.35
N LYS A 172 7.40 -8.84 -33.66
CA LYS A 172 8.60 -8.33 -34.31
C LYS A 172 8.78 -6.82 -34.11
N TYR A 173 7.72 -6.03 -34.24
CA TYR A 173 7.78 -4.60 -33.93
C TYR A 173 8.18 -4.37 -32.47
N MET A 174 7.54 -5.04 -31.53
CA MET A 174 7.81 -4.89 -30.09
C MET A 174 9.27 -5.24 -29.71
N THR A 175 9.85 -6.26 -30.33
CA THR A 175 11.24 -6.70 -30.05
C THR A 175 12.29 -5.93 -30.84
N ASP A 176 12.15 -5.87 -32.19
CA ASP A 176 13.23 -5.43 -33.08
C ASP A 176 13.23 -3.91 -33.29
N SER A 177 12.08 -3.26 -33.06
CA SER A 177 11.92 -1.82 -33.25
C SER A 177 11.76 -1.11 -31.91
N PHE A 178 10.67 -1.39 -31.17
CA PHE A 178 10.33 -0.67 -29.96
C PHE A 178 11.36 -0.92 -28.86
N ALA A 179 11.51 -2.16 -28.40
CA ALA A 179 12.46 -2.50 -27.33
C ALA A 179 13.89 -2.13 -27.70
N ALA A 180 14.31 -2.43 -28.95
CA ALA A 180 15.65 -2.12 -29.42
C ALA A 180 15.98 -0.61 -29.44
N ALA A 181 14.98 0.27 -29.60
CA ALA A 181 15.15 1.71 -29.50
C ALA A 181 15.14 2.18 -28.04
N VAL A 182 14.15 1.76 -27.23
CA VAL A 182 13.99 2.14 -25.81
C VAL A 182 15.27 1.89 -25.02
N VAL A 183 15.91 0.73 -25.20
CA VAL A 183 17.07 0.31 -24.40
C VAL A 183 18.36 1.06 -24.74
N LYS A 184 18.36 1.88 -25.79
CA LYS A 184 19.50 2.76 -26.12
C LYS A 184 19.52 4.02 -25.27
N SER A 185 18.40 4.38 -24.67
CA SER A 185 18.30 5.55 -23.81
C SER A 185 18.98 5.30 -22.46
N ASP A 186 19.89 6.19 -22.09
CA ASP A 186 20.55 6.17 -20.78
C ASP A 186 19.60 6.58 -19.63
N SER A 187 18.46 7.19 -19.95
CA SER A 187 17.44 7.59 -18.96
C SER A 187 16.56 6.43 -18.51
N VAL A 188 16.52 5.31 -19.24
CA VAL A 188 15.73 4.13 -18.88
C VAL A 188 16.50 3.28 -17.88
N LEU A 189 15.97 3.18 -16.66
CA LEU A 189 16.57 2.43 -15.56
C LEU A 189 16.25 0.94 -15.65
N LYS A 190 15.01 0.57 -16.05
CA LYS A 190 14.57 -0.80 -16.27
C LYS A 190 13.69 -0.90 -17.50
N PHE A 191 13.88 -1.96 -18.28
CA PHE A 191 12.96 -2.34 -19.34
C PHE A 191 12.88 -3.87 -19.45
N ARG A 192 11.66 -4.42 -19.22
CA ARG A 192 11.33 -5.83 -19.36
C ARG A 192 10.08 -5.97 -20.21
N LEU A 193 10.13 -6.80 -21.26
CA LEU A 193 9.04 -7.02 -22.21
C LEU A 193 8.49 -8.42 -22.05
N HIS A 194 7.15 -8.53 -22.04
CA HIS A 194 6.39 -9.78 -22.11
C HIS A 194 5.55 -9.78 -23.37
N LEU A 195 5.60 -10.87 -24.14
CA LEU A 195 4.74 -11.12 -25.29
C LEU A 195 3.79 -12.26 -24.91
N PHE A 196 2.52 -11.94 -24.81
CA PHE A 196 1.51 -12.83 -24.28
C PHE A 196 1.00 -13.81 -25.33
N GLU A 197 0.61 -15.01 -24.87
CA GLU A 197 -0.30 -15.89 -25.56
C GLU A 197 -1.75 -15.47 -25.24
N GLU A 198 -2.72 -15.98 -26.01
CA GLU A 198 -4.15 -15.75 -25.74
C GLU A 198 -4.51 -16.29 -24.35
N VAL A 199 -5.48 -15.61 -23.70
CA VAL A 199 -6.00 -16.06 -22.40
C VAL A 199 -6.72 -17.39 -22.56
N ASP A 200 -6.38 -18.34 -21.70
CA ASP A 200 -7.10 -19.62 -21.62
C ASP A 200 -8.45 -19.43 -20.89
N ASN A 201 -9.47 -19.07 -21.65
CA ASN A 201 -10.83 -18.89 -21.16
C ASN A 201 -11.55 -20.20 -20.80
N SER A 202 -10.90 -21.37 -20.95
CA SER A 202 -11.43 -22.66 -20.48
C SER A 202 -11.23 -22.88 -18.98
N ARG A 203 -10.41 -22.06 -18.34
CA ARG A 203 -10.20 -22.11 -16.89
C ARG A 203 -11.52 -21.80 -16.16
N PRO A 204 -11.96 -22.66 -15.22
CA PRO A 204 -13.18 -22.40 -14.48
C PRO A 204 -13.03 -21.18 -13.57
N ASP A 205 -14.12 -20.45 -13.39
CA ASP A 205 -14.18 -19.38 -12.40
C ASP A 205 -14.08 -19.96 -10.99
N ALA A 206 -13.40 -19.24 -10.09
CA ALA A 206 -13.54 -19.45 -8.67
C ALA A 206 -14.85 -18.80 -8.18
N ALA A 207 -15.37 -19.20 -7.02
CA ALA A 207 -16.61 -18.65 -6.48
C ALA A 207 -16.50 -17.12 -6.31
N GLY A 208 -17.18 -16.35 -7.16
CA GLY A 208 -17.19 -14.89 -7.13
C GLY A 208 -15.97 -14.21 -7.78
N VAL A 209 -15.08 -14.96 -8.43
CA VAL A 209 -13.91 -14.44 -9.16
C VAL A 209 -13.98 -14.88 -10.62
N SER A 210 -14.00 -13.94 -11.55
CA SER A 210 -13.99 -14.26 -12.97
C SER A 210 -12.56 -14.49 -13.48
N HIS A 211 -12.36 -15.58 -14.23
CA HIS A 211 -11.13 -15.87 -14.97
C HIS A 211 -11.31 -15.71 -16.48
N TYR A 212 -12.42 -15.16 -16.90
CA TYR A 212 -12.78 -14.96 -18.30
C TYR A 212 -12.42 -13.55 -18.77
N GLU A 213 -11.70 -13.44 -19.89
CA GLU A 213 -11.40 -12.17 -20.56
C GLU A 213 -11.86 -12.23 -22.02
N PRO A 214 -12.84 -11.42 -22.44
CA PRO A 214 -13.25 -11.36 -23.84
C PRO A 214 -12.08 -10.91 -24.72
N GLN A 215 -12.05 -11.39 -25.96
CA GLN A 215 -10.91 -11.21 -26.86
C GLN A 215 -10.56 -9.73 -27.10
N GLU A 216 -11.55 -8.86 -27.17
CA GLU A 216 -11.38 -7.42 -27.36
C GLU A 216 -10.71 -6.70 -26.17
N LEU A 217 -10.79 -7.30 -24.98
CA LEU A 217 -10.14 -6.78 -23.77
C LEU A 217 -8.74 -7.36 -23.54
N GLN A 218 -8.38 -8.45 -24.23
CA GLN A 218 -7.07 -9.09 -24.05
C GLN A 218 -5.93 -8.22 -24.54
N TYR A 219 -4.86 -8.20 -23.76
CA TYR A 219 -3.58 -7.60 -24.11
C TYR A 219 -2.68 -8.62 -24.81
N GLN A 220 -1.88 -8.18 -25.79
CA GLN A 220 -0.96 -9.05 -26.52
C GLN A 220 0.49 -8.89 -26.04
N ALA A 221 0.78 -7.80 -25.32
CA ALA A 221 2.06 -7.60 -24.66
C ALA A 221 1.91 -6.74 -23.40
N ALA A 222 2.94 -6.82 -22.55
CA ALA A 222 3.18 -5.85 -21.50
C ALA A 222 4.67 -5.52 -21.41
N PHE A 223 5.00 -4.36 -20.89
CA PHE A 223 6.38 -4.08 -20.53
C PHE A 223 6.47 -3.29 -19.21
N GLU A 224 7.50 -3.61 -18.45
CA GLU A 224 7.92 -2.78 -17.32
C GLU A 224 8.91 -1.73 -17.83
N ILE A 225 8.72 -0.49 -17.44
CA ILE A 225 9.68 0.59 -17.68
C ILE A 225 9.85 1.43 -16.42
N ALA A 226 11.10 1.75 -16.08
CA ALA A 226 11.40 2.57 -14.91
C ALA A 226 12.39 3.68 -15.21
N PHE A 227 12.23 4.77 -14.46
CA PHE A 227 13.08 5.98 -14.50
C PHE A 227 13.46 6.34 -13.06
N SER A 228 14.66 6.87 -12.87
CA SER A 228 15.10 7.27 -11.53
C SER A 228 14.29 8.42 -10.93
N ASN A 229 13.66 9.26 -11.76
CA ASN A 229 12.83 10.38 -11.34
C ASN A 229 12.06 10.97 -12.55
N PRO A 230 11.12 11.94 -12.35
CA PRO A 230 10.34 12.56 -13.42
C PRO A 230 11.18 13.28 -14.48
N LEU A 231 12.35 13.82 -14.10
CA LEU A 231 13.23 14.51 -15.05
C LEU A 231 13.83 13.53 -16.07
N GLU A 232 14.26 12.35 -15.62
CA GLU A 232 14.77 11.30 -16.51
C GLU A 232 13.66 10.76 -17.43
N MET A 233 12.44 10.61 -16.92
CA MET A 233 11.29 10.25 -17.75
C MET A 233 11.02 11.32 -18.83
N GLY A 234 11.03 12.60 -18.47
CA GLY A 234 10.88 13.70 -19.42
C GLY A 234 11.99 13.72 -20.49
N LYS A 235 13.25 13.45 -20.09
CA LYS A 235 14.37 13.32 -21.05
C LYS A 235 14.17 12.16 -22.01
N PHE A 236 13.69 11.03 -21.52
CA PHE A 236 13.37 9.87 -22.38
C PHE A 236 12.33 10.25 -23.43
N PHE A 237 11.22 10.84 -23.04
CA PHE A 237 10.15 11.22 -23.97
C PHE A 237 10.56 12.32 -24.97
N ALA A 238 11.58 13.12 -24.65
CA ALA A 238 12.15 14.12 -25.56
C ALA A 238 13.35 13.59 -26.37
N SER A 239 13.65 12.30 -26.31
CA SER A 239 14.86 11.73 -26.92
C SER A 239 14.62 11.18 -28.32
N LYS A 240 15.68 11.08 -29.09
CA LYS A 240 15.67 10.42 -30.41
C LYS A 240 15.37 8.92 -30.31
N GLU A 241 15.75 8.33 -29.21
CA GLU A 241 15.46 6.93 -28.89
C GLU A 241 13.95 6.69 -28.77
N TYR A 242 13.24 7.62 -28.12
CA TYR A 242 11.79 7.57 -28.04
C TYR A 242 11.14 7.81 -29.41
N ASP A 243 11.56 8.85 -30.15
CA ASP A 243 11.08 9.11 -31.52
C ASP A 243 11.25 7.88 -32.42
N GLN A 244 12.39 7.20 -32.29
CA GLN A 244 12.63 5.95 -33.03
C GLN A 244 11.78 4.78 -32.56
N ALA A 245 11.54 4.68 -31.25
CA ALA A 245 10.71 3.60 -30.67
C ALA A 245 9.24 3.70 -31.14
N VAL A 246 8.69 4.91 -31.19
CA VAL A 246 7.30 5.16 -31.55
C VAL A 246 7.07 5.36 -33.03
N LYS A 247 8.12 5.32 -33.85
CA LYS A 247 8.00 5.44 -35.29
C LYS A 247 7.07 4.36 -35.85
N ASP A 248 6.07 4.78 -36.60
CA ASP A 248 5.03 3.91 -37.17
C ASP A 248 4.24 3.08 -36.14
N GLN A 249 4.24 3.47 -34.85
CA GLN A 249 3.65 2.70 -33.76
C GLN A 249 2.15 2.44 -33.95
N ALA A 250 1.39 3.43 -34.41
CA ALA A 250 -0.05 3.30 -34.65
C ALA A 250 -0.42 2.23 -35.71
N LYS A 251 0.54 1.82 -36.56
CA LYS A 251 0.35 0.69 -37.46
C LYS A 251 0.23 -0.65 -36.71
N TYR A 252 1.00 -0.80 -35.62
CA TYR A 252 1.17 -2.07 -34.91
C TYR A 252 0.39 -2.14 -33.59
N VAL A 253 0.11 -1.00 -32.99
CA VAL A 253 -0.47 -0.86 -31.66
C VAL A 253 -1.73 -0.01 -31.72
N LYS A 254 -2.82 -0.49 -31.14
CA LYS A 254 -4.07 0.27 -31.01
C LYS A 254 -4.28 0.88 -29.61
N GLN A 255 -3.68 0.29 -28.59
CA GLN A 255 -3.79 0.80 -27.22
C GLN A 255 -2.50 0.58 -26.43
N ILE A 256 -2.11 1.60 -25.66
CA ILE A 256 -1.06 1.58 -24.63
C ILE A 256 -1.69 2.07 -23.34
N ASN A 257 -1.66 1.25 -22.30
CA ASN A 257 -2.28 1.58 -21.02
C ASN A 257 -1.24 1.47 -19.89
N PRO A 258 -0.62 2.59 -19.47
CA PRO A 258 0.39 2.61 -18.41
C PRO A 258 -0.25 2.64 -17.02
N PHE A 259 0.16 1.73 -16.16
CA PHE A 259 -0.21 1.66 -14.74
C PHE A 259 1.00 2.00 -13.88
N PRO A 260 0.96 3.08 -13.06
CA PRO A 260 2.04 3.39 -12.14
C PRO A 260 2.17 2.31 -11.06
N GLU A 261 3.40 1.88 -10.78
CA GLU A 261 3.68 0.99 -9.65
C GLU A 261 3.78 1.80 -8.36
N ARG A 262 3.00 1.42 -7.35
CA ARG A 262 3.06 2.00 -6.00
C ARG A 262 4.10 1.28 -5.14
N SER A 263 4.14 -0.05 -5.23
CA SER A 263 5.08 -0.87 -4.47
C SER A 263 5.27 -2.24 -5.14
N ALA A 264 6.41 -2.87 -4.86
CA ALA A 264 6.74 -4.20 -5.35
C ALA A 264 7.25 -5.09 -4.21
N TYR A 265 6.84 -6.35 -4.22
CA TYR A 265 7.19 -7.33 -3.20
C TYR A 265 7.71 -8.61 -3.85
N THR A 266 8.81 -9.13 -3.34
CA THR A 266 9.44 -10.36 -3.83
C THR A 266 9.27 -11.48 -2.82
N PHE A 267 8.55 -12.52 -3.18
CA PHE A 267 8.27 -13.66 -2.30
C PHE A 267 9.13 -14.87 -2.60
N VAL A 268 9.42 -15.12 -3.88
CA VAL A 268 10.35 -16.17 -4.33
C VAL A 268 11.36 -15.55 -5.28
N TYR A 269 12.63 -15.86 -5.09
CA TYR A 269 13.72 -15.39 -5.94
C TYR A 269 14.75 -16.50 -6.16
N ASN A 270 15.07 -16.79 -7.43
CA ASN A 270 15.99 -17.87 -7.83
C ASN A 270 15.66 -19.23 -7.20
N GLY A 271 14.37 -19.60 -7.19
CA GLY A 271 13.87 -20.86 -6.66
C GLY A 271 13.85 -20.96 -5.12
N GLN A 272 14.11 -19.87 -4.44
CA GLN A 272 14.11 -19.82 -2.97
C GLN A 272 13.12 -18.78 -2.45
N MET A 273 12.40 -19.11 -1.38
CA MET A 273 11.57 -18.12 -0.69
C MET A 273 12.46 -17.05 -0.06
N THR A 274 12.08 -15.79 -0.28
CA THR A 274 12.65 -14.64 0.45
C THR A 274 12.15 -14.62 1.91
N LEU A 275 12.64 -13.69 2.70
CA LEU A 275 12.12 -13.49 4.05
C LEU A 275 10.62 -13.10 4.02
N ALA A 276 10.20 -12.32 3.04
CA ALA A 276 8.78 -11.99 2.82
C ALA A 276 7.96 -13.24 2.47
N GLY A 277 8.50 -14.14 1.65
CA GLY A 277 7.87 -15.43 1.36
C GLY A 277 7.72 -16.32 2.59
N HIS A 278 8.72 -16.32 3.46
CA HIS A 278 8.70 -17.12 4.69
C HIS A 278 7.78 -16.56 5.77
N ARG A 279 7.73 -15.22 5.94
CA ARG A 279 7.17 -14.59 7.15
C ARG A 279 6.06 -13.59 6.87
N SER A 280 5.85 -13.13 5.69
CA SER A 280 5.15 -11.96 5.18
C SER A 280 6.08 -10.74 4.99
N SER A 281 5.66 -9.82 4.14
CA SER A 281 6.44 -8.64 3.82
C SER A 281 6.58 -7.69 5.02
N THR A 282 5.51 -7.46 5.76
CA THR A 282 5.53 -6.62 6.98
C THR A 282 6.47 -7.20 8.04
N VAL A 283 6.45 -8.51 8.25
CA VAL A 283 7.36 -9.17 9.22
C VAL A 283 8.81 -9.12 8.72
N ALA A 284 9.05 -9.30 7.41
CA ALA A 284 10.36 -9.18 6.83
C ALA A 284 10.96 -7.77 7.04
N GLU A 285 10.16 -6.73 6.86
CA GLU A 285 10.55 -5.34 7.12
C GLU A 285 10.91 -5.12 8.60
N LEU A 286 10.10 -5.61 9.53
CA LEU A 286 10.39 -5.51 10.97
C LEU A 286 11.72 -6.16 11.33
N ILE A 287 12.00 -7.35 10.78
CA ILE A 287 13.26 -8.08 11.00
C ILE A 287 14.43 -7.29 10.43
N ALA A 288 14.29 -6.73 9.23
CA ALA A 288 15.32 -5.92 8.59
C ALA A 288 15.60 -4.62 9.36
N ASN A 289 14.55 -3.91 9.79
CA ASN A 289 14.67 -2.62 10.48
C ASN A 289 15.33 -2.72 11.85
N ILE A 290 15.12 -3.84 12.57
CA ILE A 290 15.79 -4.09 13.86
C ILE A 290 17.17 -4.75 13.69
N GLY A 291 17.52 -5.20 12.50
CA GLY A 291 18.77 -5.91 12.23
C GLY A 291 18.84 -7.32 12.85
N ALA A 292 17.69 -8.01 12.96
CA ALA A 292 17.59 -9.34 13.58
C ALA A 292 18.10 -10.45 12.65
N THR A 293 19.41 -10.46 12.34
CA THR A 293 20.04 -11.41 11.40
C THR A 293 19.87 -12.86 11.78
N ASN A 294 19.67 -13.18 13.08
CA ASN A 294 19.37 -14.53 13.55
C ASN A 294 18.07 -15.10 12.98
N GLN A 295 17.11 -14.24 12.59
CA GLN A 295 15.85 -14.67 11.97
C GLN A 295 16.02 -15.20 10.53
N LEU A 296 17.20 -14.99 9.93
CA LEU A 296 17.57 -15.48 8.61
C LEU A 296 18.17 -16.90 8.66
N ASN A 297 18.43 -17.44 9.86
CA ASN A 297 18.99 -18.77 10.01
C ASN A 297 18.02 -19.84 9.53
N SER A 298 18.55 -20.84 8.79
CA SER A 298 17.78 -21.96 8.25
C SER A 298 17.00 -22.72 9.33
N ASP A 299 17.58 -22.84 10.53
CA ASP A 299 16.94 -23.53 11.67
C ASP A 299 15.66 -22.85 12.12
N ILE A 300 15.64 -21.51 12.13
CA ILE A 300 14.43 -20.73 12.45
C ILE A 300 13.42 -20.86 11.31
N GLY A 301 13.87 -20.80 10.06
CA GLY A 301 13.02 -21.04 8.89
C GLY A 301 12.35 -22.41 8.95
N SER A 302 13.10 -23.46 9.19
CA SER A 302 12.59 -24.84 9.31
C SER A 302 11.64 -24.99 10.50
N LEU A 303 11.96 -24.37 11.64
CA LEU A 303 11.08 -24.39 12.80
C LEU A 303 9.72 -23.75 12.51
N MET A 304 9.72 -22.63 11.79
CA MET A 304 8.49 -21.89 11.46
C MET A 304 7.63 -22.61 10.42
N ILE A 305 8.24 -23.37 9.49
CA ILE A 305 7.52 -24.07 8.41
C ILE A 305 7.12 -25.48 8.87
N ASP A 306 8.10 -26.25 9.37
CA ASP A 306 7.95 -27.68 9.62
C ASP A 306 7.70 -28.04 11.08
N GLN A 307 7.77 -27.05 11.98
CA GLN A 307 7.77 -27.25 13.45
C GLN A 307 8.88 -28.20 13.93
N LYS A 308 9.96 -28.32 13.14
CA LYS A 308 11.10 -29.17 13.42
C LYS A 308 12.34 -28.36 13.72
N LEU A 309 12.96 -28.61 14.87
CA LEU A 309 14.31 -28.13 15.19
C LEU A 309 15.31 -29.09 14.52
N MET A 310 16.06 -28.60 13.56
CA MET A 310 17.25 -29.29 13.05
C MET A 310 18.37 -29.10 14.08
N ILE A 311 18.44 -29.97 15.06
CA ILE A 311 19.57 -30.00 15.99
C ILE A 311 20.77 -30.55 15.22
N SER A 312 21.63 -29.67 14.70
CA SER A 312 22.94 -30.10 14.24
C SER A 312 23.68 -30.66 15.46
N ASN A 313 24.22 -31.88 15.33
CA ASN A 313 24.99 -32.57 16.36
C ASN A 313 26.31 -31.83 16.64
N SER A 314 26.26 -30.68 17.29
CA SER A 314 27.40 -30.03 17.92
C SER A 314 27.09 -29.88 19.40
N ASN A 315 27.60 -30.86 20.16
CA ASN A 315 27.82 -30.89 21.61
C ASN A 315 27.27 -29.70 22.42
N VAL A 316 26.00 -29.77 22.78
CA VAL A 316 25.49 -29.06 23.96
C VAL A 316 24.93 -30.13 24.90
N SER A 317 25.74 -30.50 25.89
CA SER A 317 25.35 -31.36 27.01
C SER A 317 24.35 -30.56 27.87
N LEU A 318 23.06 -30.81 27.67
CA LEU A 318 22.06 -30.35 28.60
C LEU A 318 21.96 -31.39 29.73
N ASN A 319 22.41 -31.02 30.92
CA ASN A 319 22.21 -31.76 32.15
C ASN A 319 20.71 -32.02 32.38
N ASN A 320 20.29 -33.25 32.15
CA ASN A 320 18.94 -33.72 32.52
C ASN A 320 18.83 -33.86 34.03
N GLY A 321 18.17 -32.91 34.63
CA GLY A 321 17.56 -33.09 35.96
C GLY A 321 16.26 -33.90 35.81
N SER A 322 16.33 -35.16 36.24
CA SER A 322 15.20 -36.10 36.28
C SER A 322 14.08 -35.62 37.20
N SER A 323 12.84 -35.51 36.68
CA SER A 323 11.65 -35.74 37.52
C SER A 323 10.54 -36.37 36.67
N ASN A 324 10.20 -37.58 37.06
CA ASN A 324 9.09 -38.38 36.59
C ASN A 324 7.74 -37.67 36.80
N GLY A 325 6.93 -37.65 35.78
CA GLY A 325 5.53 -37.19 35.87
C GLY A 325 4.75 -37.56 34.61
N SER A 326 4.14 -38.74 34.65
CA SER A 326 3.14 -39.21 33.68
C SER A 326 1.94 -38.27 33.62
N GLY A 327 1.57 -37.85 32.41
CA GLY A 327 0.32 -37.08 32.23
C GLY A 327 0.11 -36.72 30.75
N ASN A 328 -0.64 -37.60 30.04
CA ASN A 328 -1.26 -37.27 28.77
C ASN A 328 -2.20 -36.04 28.96
N GLY A 329 -1.88 -34.96 28.27
CA GLY A 329 -2.76 -33.82 28.16
C GLY A 329 -2.38 -33.01 26.97
N LEU A 330 -3.11 -33.15 25.86
CA LEU A 330 -3.18 -32.17 24.80
C LEU A 330 -3.43 -30.79 25.44
N ARG A 331 -2.40 -29.99 25.59
CA ARG A 331 -2.59 -28.57 25.90
C ARG A 331 -3.11 -27.90 24.63
N ASN A 332 -4.43 -27.64 24.62
CA ASN A 332 -4.99 -26.57 23.82
C ASN A 332 -4.26 -25.28 24.21
N THR A 333 -3.24 -24.92 23.46
CA THR A 333 -2.72 -23.54 23.47
C THR A 333 -3.77 -22.70 22.75
N THR A 334 -4.69 -22.15 23.54
CA THR A 334 -5.52 -21.03 23.11
C THR A 334 -4.55 -19.96 22.64
N ILE A 335 -4.51 -19.70 21.32
CA ILE A 335 -3.83 -18.55 20.76
C ILE A 335 -4.53 -17.34 21.35
N THR A 336 -3.90 -16.71 22.32
CA THR A 336 -4.37 -15.43 22.85
C THR A 336 -4.28 -14.44 21.69
N PRO A 337 -5.38 -13.77 21.30
CA PRO A 337 -5.33 -12.76 20.25
C PRO A 337 -4.28 -11.71 20.60
N ILE A 338 -3.62 -11.17 19.60
CA ILE A 338 -2.58 -10.14 19.70
C ILE A 338 -3.15 -8.93 20.46
N GLN A 339 -2.99 -8.91 21.78
CA GLN A 339 -3.41 -7.80 22.66
C GLN A 339 -2.42 -6.65 22.69
N THR A 340 -1.29 -6.74 21.99
CA THR A 340 -0.18 -5.81 22.17
C THR A 340 -0.37 -4.43 21.54
N ARG A 341 -1.16 -4.31 20.46
CA ARG A 341 -1.42 -3.00 19.84
C ARG A 341 -2.49 -2.21 20.60
N ASN A 342 -3.56 -2.88 21.03
CA ASN A 342 -4.68 -2.25 21.73
C ASN A 342 -4.30 -1.67 23.11
N ASN A 343 -3.32 -2.24 23.81
CA ASN A 343 -2.89 -1.72 25.11
C ASN A 343 -2.07 -0.42 24.96
N TYR A 344 -1.21 -0.33 23.95
CA TYR A 344 -0.40 0.87 23.71
C TYR A 344 -1.25 2.12 23.46
N TYR A 345 -2.27 2.02 22.61
CA TYR A 345 -3.16 3.15 22.32
C TYR A 345 -4.14 3.45 23.47
N LYS A 346 -4.57 2.46 24.22
CA LYS A 346 -5.35 2.67 25.45
C LYS A 346 -4.58 3.43 26.51
N ASP A 347 -3.33 3.07 26.70
CA ASP A 347 -2.46 3.72 27.69
C ASP A 347 -2.15 5.16 27.25
N LEU A 348 -1.88 5.39 25.96
CA LEU A 348 -1.70 6.74 25.41
C LEU A 348 -2.98 7.60 25.52
N ALA A 349 -4.16 7.04 25.26
CA ALA A 349 -5.42 7.77 25.43
C ALA A 349 -5.66 8.17 26.89
N ALA A 350 -5.28 7.32 27.84
CA ALA A 350 -5.33 7.62 29.27
C ALA A 350 -4.35 8.75 29.66
N ASP A 351 -3.19 8.83 29.02
CA ASP A 351 -2.20 9.90 29.26
C ASP A 351 -2.68 11.28 28.80
N TYR A 352 -3.51 11.33 27.76
CA TYR A 352 -4.11 12.59 27.31
C TYR A 352 -5.25 13.10 28.22
N SER A 353 -5.76 12.27 29.13
CA SER A 353 -6.72 12.72 30.15
C SER A 353 -6.11 13.68 31.19
N LYS A 354 -4.76 13.73 31.26
CA LYS A 354 -4.01 14.50 32.26
C LYS A 354 -2.98 15.43 31.61
N PRO A 355 -2.76 16.64 32.14
CA PRO A 355 -1.73 17.55 31.60
C PRO A 355 -0.30 17.00 31.70
N GLY A 356 0.49 17.17 30.64
CA GLY A 356 1.96 17.10 30.70
C GLY A 356 2.63 15.71 30.78
N LEU A 357 1.89 14.61 30.56
CA LEU A 357 2.45 13.25 30.70
C LEU A 357 3.06 12.64 29.43
N VAL A 358 2.85 13.24 28.25
CA VAL A 358 3.35 12.68 26.99
C VAL A 358 4.78 13.12 26.75
N THR A 359 5.69 12.17 26.52
CA THR A 359 7.10 12.48 26.25
C THR A 359 7.27 13.10 24.85
N SER A 360 8.33 13.92 24.67
CA SER A 360 8.62 14.56 23.38
C SER A 360 8.83 13.54 22.23
N TYR A 361 9.35 12.36 22.54
CA TYR A 361 9.51 11.28 21.56
C TYR A 361 8.17 10.71 21.09
N VAL A 362 7.26 10.44 22.04
CA VAL A 362 5.91 9.94 21.73
C VAL A 362 5.13 10.97 20.95
N ALA A 363 5.18 12.25 21.37
CA ALA A 363 4.54 13.35 20.67
C ALA A 363 5.00 13.46 19.21
N LYS A 364 6.31 13.37 18.95
CA LYS A 364 6.85 13.40 17.59
C LYS A 364 6.33 12.25 16.74
N LYS A 365 6.33 11.03 17.29
CA LYS A 365 5.84 9.84 16.57
C LYS A 365 4.35 9.94 16.24
N LEU A 366 3.54 10.45 17.17
CA LEU A 366 2.10 10.65 16.94
C LEU A 366 1.84 11.66 15.82
N ILE A 367 2.64 12.72 15.72
CA ILE A 367 2.52 13.68 14.61
C ILE A 367 2.94 13.05 13.29
N GLU A 368 4.04 12.28 13.25
CA GLU A 368 4.44 11.56 12.03
C GLU A 368 3.35 10.57 11.56
N ASP A 369 2.68 9.90 12.50
CA ASP A 369 1.56 9.01 12.18
C ASP A 369 0.33 9.80 11.71
N ALA A 370 0.02 10.95 12.32
CA ALA A 370 -1.06 11.84 11.88
C ALA A 370 -0.83 12.37 10.46
N GLU A 371 0.40 12.77 10.13
CA GLU A 371 0.77 13.21 8.77
C GLU A 371 0.55 12.10 7.73
N LYS A 372 0.88 10.85 8.08
CA LYS A 372 0.59 9.69 7.21
C LYS A 372 -0.92 9.51 6.99
N TYR A 373 -1.73 9.64 8.05
CA TYR A 373 -3.20 9.56 7.92
C TYR A 373 -3.74 10.60 6.94
N VAL A 374 -3.26 11.83 7.04
CA VAL A 374 -3.66 12.93 6.15
C VAL A 374 -3.20 12.68 4.71
N ALA A 375 -1.96 12.22 4.53
CA ALA A 375 -1.40 11.94 3.20
C ALA A 375 -2.11 10.77 2.49
N MET A 376 -2.67 9.83 3.27
CA MET A 376 -3.40 8.67 2.75
C MET A 376 -4.90 8.95 2.55
N LYS A 377 -5.37 10.14 2.91
CA LYS A 377 -6.75 10.55 2.61
C LYS A 377 -6.94 10.52 1.10
N GLU A 378 -7.79 9.61 0.63
CA GLU A 378 -8.19 9.60 -0.76
C GLU A 378 -8.85 10.94 -1.10
N LYS A 379 -8.41 11.57 -2.18
CA LYS A 379 -9.01 12.82 -2.68
C LYS A 379 -10.42 12.59 -3.21
N THR A 380 -10.75 11.38 -3.54
CA THR A 380 -12.09 10.92 -3.89
C THR A 380 -12.90 10.70 -2.61
N LEU A 381 -14.16 11.08 -2.62
CA LEU A 381 -15.12 10.82 -1.54
C LEU A 381 -14.93 9.38 -1.06
N PRO A 382 -14.61 9.15 0.24
CA PRO A 382 -14.49 7.80 0.73
C PRO A 382 -15.83 7.12 0.50
N GLN A 383 -15.82 6.09 -0.35
CA GLN A 383 -16.99 5.24 -0.49
C GLN A 383 -17.28 4.68 0.90
N ILE A 384 -18.51 4.82 1.35
CA ILE A 384 -18.94 4.18 2.59
C ILE A 384 -18.69 2.70 2.38
N ASP A 385 -17.65 2.19 3.05
CA ASP A 385 -17.32 0.79 2.94
C ASP A 385 -18.32 -0.01 3.77
N CYS A 386 -19.30 -0.61 3.10
CA CYS A 386 -20.34 -1.39 3.75
C CYS A 386 -19.83 -2.72 4.33
N TYR A 387 -18.54 -3.04 4.12
CA TYR A 387 -17.89 -4.26 4.61
C TYR A 387 -17.12 -4.05 5.91
N TYR A 388 -16.82 -2.81 6.32
CA TYR A 388 -16.30 -2.56 7.66
C TYR A 388 -17.39 -2.82 8.68
N THR A 389 -17.08 -3.64 9.66
CA THR A 389 -17.97 -3.79 10.83
C THR A 389 -17.85 -2.55 11.72
N LEU A 390 -18.89 -2.28 12.52
CA LEU A 390 -18.83 -1.19 13.50
C LEU A 390 -17.66 -1.35 14.48
N GLU A 391 -17.28 -2.59 14.79
CA GLU A 391 -16.13 -2.90 15.65
C GLU A 391 -14.81 -2.52 14.98
N GLN A 392 -14.65 -2.77 13.68
CA GLN A 392 -13.46 -2.38 12.94
C GLN A 392 -13.31 -0.86 12.85
N ILE A 393 -14.42 -0.16 12.60
CA ILE A 393 -14.45 1.32 12.58
C ILE A 393 -14.11 1.87 13.98
N GLU A 394 -14.62 1.25 15.04
CA GLU A 394 -14.31 1.65 16.41
C GLU A 394 -12.83 1.49 16.75
N GLU A 395 -12.19 0.40 16.33
CA GLU A 395 -10.76 0.18 16.54
C GLU A 395 -9.91 1.20 15.77
N GLU A 396 -10.26 1.52 14.53
CA GLU A 396 -9.59 2.60 13.78
C GLU A 396 -9.72 3.96 14.47
N ASN A 397 -10.90 4.26 15.01
CA ASN A 397 -11.13 5.50 15.76
C ASN A 397 -10.29 5.54 17.05
N LYS A 398 -10.11 4.42 17.73
CA LYS A 398 -9.23 4.31 18.91
C LYS A 398 -7.75 4.49 18.55
N GLU A 399 -7.31 3.95 17.42
CA GLU A 399 -5.93 4.12 16.91
C GLU A 399 -5.64 5.57 16.49
N TRP A 400 -6.60 6.22 15.85
CA TRP A 400 -6.48 7.62 15.43
C TRP A 400 -6.43 8.61 16.60
N TRP A 401 -7.15 8.37 17.69
CA TRP A 401 -7.40 9.31 18.77
C TRP A 401 -6.14 9.97 19.37
N PRO A 402 -5.06 9.25 19.72
CA PRO A 402 -3.85 9.88 20.26
C PRO A 402 -3.18 10.84 19.28
N THR A 403 -3.23 10.55 17.98
CA THR A 403 -2.65 11.43 16.94
C THR A 403 -3.43 12.74 16.81
N HIS A 404 -4.75 12.67 16.88
CA HIS A 404 -5.62 13.84 16.92
C HIS A 404 -5.34 14.74 18.13
N CYS A 405 -5.26 14.15 19.34
CA CYS A 405 -4.96 14.87 20.56
C CYS A 405 -3.62 15.61 20.48
N GLU A 406 -2.59 14.97 19.95
CA GLU A 406 -1.27 15.56 19.82
C GLU A 406 -1.24 16.66 18.77
N ALA A 407 -1.94 16.47 17.64
CA ALA A 407 -2.11 17.50 16.61
C ALA A 407 -2.76 18.77 17.17
N LEU A 408 -3.80 18.61 18.01
CA LEU A 408 -4.43 19.73 18.72
C LEU A 408 -3.46 20.44 19.67
N ARG A 409 -2.71 19.71 20.49
CA ARG A 409 -1.73 20.27 21.41
C ARG A 409 -0.65 21.07 20.71
N GLN A 410 -0.24 20.67 19.53
CA GLN A 410 0.79 21.34 18.74
C GLN A 410 0.22 22.42 17.79
N GLY A 411 -1.10 22.62 17.76
CA GLY A 411 -1.75 23.58 16.87
C GLY A 411 -1.56 23.26 15.37
N ARG A 412 -1.42 21.96 15.02
CA ARG A 412 -1.20 21.49 13.66
C ARG A 412 -2.50 21.52 12.83
N GLY A 413 -2.93 22.74 12.48
CA GLY A 413 -4.14 22.96 11.69
C GLY A 413 -4.12 22.27 10.32
N ASP A 414 -2.94 22.04 9.74
CA ASP A 414 -2.73 21.28 8.51
C ASP A 414 -3.17 19.81 8.66
N ILE A 415 -2.80 19.16 9.76
CA ILE A 415 -3.21 17.79 10.07
C ILE A 415 -4.70 17.75 10.39
N LEU A 416 -5.15 18.61 11.31
CA LEU A 416 -6.54 18.64 11.76
C LEU A 416 -7.53 18.87 10.61
N THR A 417 -7.20 19.75 9.67
CA THR A 417 -7.99 19.95 8.46
C THR A 417 -8.08 18.69 7.59
N GLY A 418 -6.99 17.93 7.51
CA GLY A 418 -6.94 16.68 6.75
C GLY A 418 -7.77 15.54 7.34
N GLU A 419 -8.19 15.63 8.61
CA GLU A 419 -9.03 14.63 9.28
C GLU A 419 -10.52 14.73 8.94
N TYR A 420 -10.93 15.75 8.18
CA TYR A 420 -12.31 15.98 7.76
C TYR A 420 -12.51 15.64 6.29
N ARG A 421 -13.74 15.30 5.96
CA ARG A 421 -14.20 15.19 4.57
C ARG A 421 -14.52 16.59 4.02
N ASP A 422 -14.42 16.73 2.70
CA ASP A 422 -14.72 17.98 2.01
C ASP A 422 -16.22 18.38 2.11
N ASP A 423 -17.11 17.38 2.27
CA ASP A 423 -18.55 17.54 2.44
C ASP A 423 -19.00 17.52 3.92
N LEU A 424 -18.09 17.79 4.85
CA LEU A 424 -18.38 17.84 6.29
C LEU A 424 -19.58 18.73 6.61
N VAL A 425 -20.41 18.26 7.52
CA VAL A 425 -21.41 19.07 8.21
C VAL A 425 -20.99 19.26 9.65
N TYR A 426 -20.86 20.52 10.08
CA TYR A 426 -20.43 20.88 11.43
C TYR A 426 -21.48 21.74 12.11
N PHE A 427 -22.00 21.30 13.24
CA PHE A 427 -22.95 22.04 14.08
C PHE A 427 -22.26 22.50 15.36
N CYS A 428 -22.33 23.76 15.63
CA CYS A 428 -21.91 24.34 16.90
C CYS A 428 -22.95 25.40 17.38
N GLN A 429 -22.71 25.94 18.55
CA GLN A 429 -23.68 26.87 19.18
C GLN A 429 -23.93 28.18 18.40
N ASP A 430 -23.02 28.56 17.51
CA ASP A 430 -23.11 29.76 16.66
C ASP A 430 -23.63 29.44 15.24
N GLY A 431 -23.95 28.21 14.93
CA GLY A 431 -24.65 27.83 13.69
C GLY A 431 -24.14 26.55 13.04
N PRO A 432 -24.77 26.15 11.93
CA PRO A 432 -24.24 25.09 11.06
C PRO A 432 -23.21 25.66 10.10
N TYR A 433 -22.15 24.86 9.84
CA TYR A 433 -21.11 25.11 8.85
C TYR A 433 -21.07 23.95 7.87
N TYR A 434 -20.93 24.22 6.57
CA TYR A 434 -20.96 23.24 5.52
C TYR A 434 -19.66 23.23 4.74
N GLY A 435 -19.06 22.04 4.66
CA GLY A 435 -17.82 21.83 3.92
C GLY A 435 -16.57 22.28 4.67
N LEU A 436 -15.45 21.81 4.17
CA LEU A 436 -14.15 21.94 4.80
C LEU A 436 -13.69 23.39 4.95
N GLU A 437 -13.97 24.25 3.98
CA GLU A 437 -13.51 25.65 4.01
C GLU A 437 -14.21 26.45 5.11
N GLN A 438 -15.51 26.26 5.32
CA GLN A 438 -16.23 26.95 6.39
C GLN A 438 -15.80 26.44 7.77
N GLN A 439 -15.61 25.12 7.91
CA GLN A 439 -15.10 24.52 9.13
C GLN A 439 -13.69 25.03 9.47
N LYS A 440 -12.81 25.07 8.49
CA LYS A 440 -11.44 25.56 8.63
C LYS A 440 -11.40 27.02 9.09
N ALA A 441 -12.18 27.88 8.45
CA ALA A 441 -12.31 29.30 8.84
C ALA A 441 -12.80 29.43 10.29
N ARG A 442 -13.77 28.58 10.71
CA ARG A 442 -14.31 28.57 12.07
C ARG A 442 -13.30 28.10 13.11
N GLU A 443 -12.48 27.11 12.83
CA GLU A 443 -11.59 26.47 13.80
C GLU A 443 -10.18 27.06 13.87
N GLN A 444 -9.73 27.83 12.89
CA GLN A 444 -8.39 28.42 12.90
C GLN A 444 -8.08 29.19 14.20
N HIS A 445 -9.08 29.91 14.72
CA HIS A 445 -8.94 30.67 15.95
C HIS A 445 -8.85 29.78 17.19
N TRP A 446 -9.52 28.65 17.15
CA TRP A 446 -9.50 27.64 18.18
C TRP A 446 -8.12 27.02 18.36
N TRP A 447 -7.53 26.60 17.25
CA TRP A 447 -6.21 25.97 17.26
C TRP A 447 -5.14 26.92 17.82
N ALA A 448 -5.24 28.21 17.50
CA ALA A 448 -4.35 29.22 18.04
C ALA A 448 -4.50 29.38 19.57
N LEU A 449 -5.70 29.26 20.11
CA LEU A 449 -5.93 29.31 21.56
C LEU A 449 -5.36 28.10 22.28
N ILE A 450 -5.62 26.91 21.73
CA ILE A 450 -5.19 25.63 22.34
C ILE A 450 -3.67 25.51 22.36
N ALA A 451 -2.99 26.04 21.35
CA ALA A 451 -1.52 25.99 21.22
C ALA A 451 -0.78 27.13 21.96
N GLN A 452 -1.48 27.93 22.78
CA GLN A 452 -0.82 29.02 23.52
C GLN A 452 0.12 28.50 24.62
N PRO A 453 1.29 29.11 24.82
CA PRO A 453 2.15 28.79 25.95
C PRO A 453 1.43 29.00 27.30
N GLY A 454 1.58 28.05 28.20
CA GLY A 454 0.96 28.10 29.53
C GLY A 454 -0.50 27.62 29.56
N VAL A 455 -0.99 27.06 28.47
CA VAL A 455 -2.30 26.42 28.39
C VAL A 455 -2.13 24.96 27.98
N THR A 456 -2.64 24.04 28.78
CA THR A 456 -2.67 22.61 28.44
C THR A 456 -4.08 22.15 28.18
N MET A 457 -4.30 21.54 27.00
CA MET A 457 -5.54 20.86 26.66
C MET A 457 -5.47 19.39 27.09
N CYS A 458 -6.57 18.91 27.67
CA CYS A 458 -6.73 17.51 28.03
C CYS A 458 -8.16 17.01 27.79
N TRP A 459 -8.33 15.70 27.73
CA TRP A 459 -9.58 15.03 27.36
C TRP A 459 -10.00 14.06 28.49
N PRO A 460 -10.71 14.54 29.52
CA PRO A 460 -11.09 13.75 30.69
C PRO A 460 -12.03 12.59 30.34
N ILE A 461 -12.81 12.70 29.27
CA ILE A 461 -13.72 11.68 28.81
C ILE A 461 -13.56 11.50 27.31
N VAL A 462 -13.40 10.24 26.90
CA VAL A 462 -13.50 9.82 25.50
C VAL A 462 -14.26 8.51 25.42
N MET A 463 -15.21 8.42 24.49
CA MET A 463 -16.02 7.24 24.25
C MET A 463 -16.05 6.92 22.77
N PHE A 464 -15.91 5.65 22.44
CA PHE A 464 -15.98 5.12 21.09
C PHE A 464 -17.15 4.18 20.97
N HIS A 465 -17.94 4.30 19.91
CA HIS A 465 -19.03 3.39 19.60
C HIS A 465 -19.21 3.34 18.08
N GLY A 466 -18.62 2.33 17.45
CA GLY A 466 -18.61 2.24 16.00
C GLY A 466 -18.00 3.51 15.35
N GLU A 467 -18.78 4.16 14.50
CA GLU A 467 -18.38 5.41 13.82
C GLU A 467 -18.45 6.66 14.70
N ILE A 468 -18.99 6.56 15.92
CA ILE A 468 -19.16 7.69 16.83
C ILE A 468 -17.99 7.79 17.80
N VAL A 469 -17.36 8.95 17.84
CA VAL A 469 -16.37 9.35 18.85
C VAL A 469 -16.93 10.53 19.62
N TYR A 470 -17.29 10.32 20.88
CA TYR A 470 -17.67 11.38 21.80
C TYR A 470 -16.50 11.67 22.73
N PHE A 471 -16.20 12.95 22.95
CA PHE A 471 -15.20 13.34 23.93
C PHE A 471 -15.52 14.69 24.58
N GLU A 472 -15.06 14.81 25.80
CA GLU A 472 -15.00 16.07 26.53
C GLU A 472 -13.56 16.54 26.56
N TRP A 473 -13.37 17.83 26.38
CA TRP A 473 -12.07 18.46 26.48
C TRP A 473 -12.12 19.65 27.43
N LYS A 474 -10.98 20.00 28.00
CA LYS A 474 -10.78 21.20 28.78
C LYS A 474 -9.39 21.76 28.54
N CYS A 475 -9.29 23.10 28.53
CA CYS A 475 -8.04 23.84 28.59
C CYS A 475 -7.80 24.26 30.03
N VAL A 476 -6.60 24.03 30.52
CA VAL A 476 -6.17 24.30 31.89
C VAL A 476 -4.99 25.28 31.84
N ASP A 477 -5.05 26.29 32.69
CA ASP A 477 -3.92 27.19 32.93
C ASP A 477 -2.83 26.43 33.72
N ASP A 478 -1.61 26.32 33.18
CA ASP A 478 -0.53 25.52 33.75
C ASP A 478 -0.01 26.07 35.08
N GLN A 479 -0.21 27.38 35.36
CA GLN A 479 0.23 28.01 36.60
C GLN A 479 -0.78 27.86 37.72
N THR A 480 -2.07 28.07 37.40
CA THR A 480 -3.14 28.08 38.41
C THR A 480 -3.89 26.77 38.51
N ASN A 481 -3.73 25.87 37.52
CA ASN A 481 -4.49 24.63 37.36
C ASN A 481 -6.01 24.84 37.26
N GLU A 482 -6.43 26.05 36.90
CA GLU A 482 -7.84 26.35 36.69
C GLU A 482 -8.29 26.03 35.26
N THR A 483 -9.52 25.53 35.12
CA THR A 483 -10.11 25.33 33.80
C THR A 483 -10.52 26.66 33.22
N ILE A 484 -9.94 27.05 32.08
CA ILE A 484 -10.21 28.30 31.37
C ILE A 484 -11.25 28.14 30.27
N ALA A 485 -11.32 26.96 29.68
CA ALA A 485 -12.34 26.62 28.69
C ALA A 485 -12.64 25.12 28.75
N LYS A 486 -13.81 24.72 28.36
CA LYS A 486 -14.18 23.30 28.15
C LYS A 486 -15.22 23.15 27.06
N GLY A 487 -15.32 21.95 26.52
CA GLY A 487 -16.35 21.61 25.55
C GLY A 487 -16.63 20.12 25.50
N ASN A 488 -17.66 19.79 24.78
CA ASN A 488 -17.94 18.43 24.37
C ASN A 488 -18.11 18.36 22.86
N VAL A 489 -17.71 17.25 22.28
CA VAL A 489 -17.68 17.06 20.83
C VAL A 489 -18.16 15.65 20.51
N THR A 490 -18.97 15.56 19.47
CA THR A 490 -19.28 14.28 18.84
C THR A 490 -18.79 14.34 17.39
N TRP A 491 -17.93 13.38 17.03
CA TRP A 491 -17.52 13.16 15.66
C TRP A 491 -18.18 11.89 15.14
N VAL A 492 -18.64 11.93 13.91
CA VAL A 492 -19.05 10.73 13.18
C VAL A 492 -18.02 10.53 12.07
N ARG A 493 -17.23 9.47 12.20
CA ARG A 493 -16.09 9.15 11.34
C ARG A 493 -16.31 7.78 10.72
N ARG A 494 -16.30 7.74 9.40
CA ARG A 494 -16.55 6.55 8.63
C ARG A 494 -15.74 6.55 7.34
N GLY A 495 -15.45 5.35 6.85
CA GLY A 495 -14.68 5.14 5.64
C GLY A 495 -13.20 4.90 5.93
N HIS A 496 -12.42 4.76 4.87
CA HIS A 496 -11.01 4.46 4.97
C HIS A 496 -10.29 5.56 5.77
N ARG A 497 -9.55 5.15 6.82
CA ARG A 497 -8.87 6.04 7.76
C ARG A 497 -9.80 7.03 8.49
N GLY A 498 -11.08 6.74 8.53
CA GLY A 498 -12.03 7.36 9.45
C GLY A 498 -12.22 8.86 9.31
N ALA A 499 -12.25 9.41 8.09
CA ALA A 499 -12.50 10.84 7.90
C ALA A 499 -13.86 11.27 8.50
N CYS A 500 -13.86 12.37 9.26
CA CYS A 500 -15.05 12.90 9.88
C CYS A 500 -15.96 13.57 8.84
N TYR A 501 -17.22 13.21 8.80
CA TYR A 501 -18.23 13.80 7.93
C TYR A 501 -19.35 14.51 8.67
N LEU A 502 -19.48 14.31 9.96
CA LEU A 502 -20.41 15.02 10.83
C LEU A 502 -19.73 15.34 12.16
N LYS A 503 -19.77 16.59 12.56
CA LYS A 503 -19.26 17.08 13.84
C LYS A 503 -20.32 17.90 14.56
N THR A 504 -20.47 17.68 15.87
CA THR A 504 -21.21 18.58 16.74
C THR A 504 -20.31 19.05 17.87
N GLU A 505 -20.42 20.29 18.29
CA GLU A 505 -19.57 20.83 19.36
C GLU A 505 -20.31 21.87 20.19
N GLN A 506 -20.13 21.83 21.51
CA GLN A 506 -20.55 22.85 22.44
C GLN A 506 -19.37 23.33 23.29
N LEU A 507 -19.23 24.61 23.45
CA LEU A 507 -18.10 25.30 24.04
C LEU A 507 -18.53 26.14 25.21
N THR A 508 -17.75 26.18 26.27
CA THR A 508 -17.94 27.05 27.43
C THR A 508 -16.62 27.69 27.83
N PHE A 509 -16.56 28.99 27.90
CA PHE A 509 -15.41 29.74 28.39
C PHE A 509 -15.66 30.21 29.82
N TYR A 510 -14.70 30.08 30.70
CA TYR A 510 -14.76 30.50 32.10
C TYR A 510 -13.93 31.74 32.38
N ARG A 511 -13.01 32.10 31.48
CA ARG A 511 -12.27 33.35 31.48
C ARG A 511 -12.49 34.04 30.15
N ASP A 512 -12.52 35.37 30.17
CA ASP A 512 -12.33 36.21 28.99
C ASP A 512 -10.89 36.03 28.50
N VAL A 513 -10.61 34.87 27.91
CA VAL A 513 -9.29 34.54 27.31
C VAL A 513 -9.07 35.44 26.09
N PHE A 514 -10.15 35.91 25.51
CA PHE A 514 -10.19 37.01 24.56
C PHE A 514 -11.04 38.14 25.14
N ALA A 515 -10.54 39.38 25.10
CA ALA A 515 -11.43 40.50 25.30
C ALA A 515 -12.66 40.33 24.38
N PRO A 516 -13.89 40.50 24.88
CA PRO A 516 -15.11 40.26 24.11
C PRO A 516 -15.12 40.91 22.73
N ASN A 517 -14.39 42.03 22.59
CA ASN A 517 -14.22 42.77 21.34
C ASN A 517 -13.25 42.11 20.35
N GLU A 518 -12.35 41.23 20.76
CA GLU A 518 -11.43 40.52 19.86
C GLU A 518 -12.07 39.25 19.29
N LEU A 519 -12.85 38.52 20.09
CA LEU A 519 -13.64 37.38 19.59
C LEU A 519 -14.68 37.86 18.56
N LEU A 520 -15.38 38.99 18.85
CA LEU A 520 -16.34 39.54 17.91
C LEU A 520 -15.68 40.13 16.65
N LYS A 521 -14.47 40.67 16.74
CA LYS A 521 -13.71 41.12 15.57
C LYS A 521 -13.26 39.96 14.71
N LEU A 522 -12.87 38.86 15.32
CA LEU A 522 -12.47 37.64 14.62
C LEU A 522 -13.64 36.96 13.92
N ILE A 523 -14.82 36.95 14.55
CA ILE A 523 -16.08 36.45 13.95
C ILE A 523 -16.58 37.39 12.82
N ALA A 524 -16.37 38.68 12.94
CA ALA A 524 -16.82 39.69 11.94
C ALA A 524 -15.88 39.80 10.72
N THR A 525 -14.66 39.25 10.77
CA THR A 525 -13.70 39.26 9.67
C THR A 525 -13.59 37.89 8.97
N ALA A 526 -14.31 36.87 9.41
CA ALA A 526 -14.51 35.60 8.75
C ALA A 526 -15.82 35.65 7.95
#